data_fcd12974e5633cb2b2b1c329032c4160
#
_entry.id   fcd12974e5633cb2b2b1c329032c4160
#
_cell.length_a   1.000
_cell.length_b   1.000
_cell.length_c   1.000
_cell.angle_alpha   90.00
_cell.angle_beta   90.00
_cell.angle_gamma   90.00
#
_symmetry.space_group_name_H-M   'P 1'
#
loop_
_entity.id
_entity.type
_entity.pdbx_description
1 polymer ?
#
loop_
_entity_poly.entity_id
_entity_poly.type
_entity_poly.pdbx_seq_one_letter_code
_entity_poly.pdbx_strand_id
1 'polypeptide(L)'
;MCRDPQNPSTVPAGFVLDEAQPPARFALKGRHPFAIYRWVFELEAEAPQRTRVRAATWAAFPGLHGSGYRALVIGTGGHRVAVRWMLKRIAAVSITDDADDYVDTFEVPIVDGDLRTAEQAFRDGLGDKPGVGGNVVWWIHRHLLQFRLGPFSSPQHVIGWTIVRSGRDEIVLAADGPLMRGQLRLHREDGSRAVLTTSLRYRRKIAASAVWFVVGPLHRILAPQLMQRSARRGVILAVR
;
A
#
# COMPACT_ATOMS: atom_id res chain seq x y z
N MET A 1 16.60 -6.44 -0.29
CA MET A 1 17.81 -6.84 0.48
C MET A 1 17.34 -7.00 1.92
N CYS A 2 17.02 -8.21 2.35
CA CYS A 2 16.68 -8.47 3.75
C CYS A 2 17.88 -8.10 4.62
N ARG A 3 17.68 -7.12 5.48
CA ARG A 3 18.71 -6.74 6.45
C ARG A 3 18.73 -7.80 7.54
N ASP A 4 19.86 -8.46 7.72
CA ASP A 4 20.04 -9.44 8.78
C ASP A 4 19.90 -8.75 10.14
N PRO A 5 18.89 -9.09 10.97
CA PRO A 5 18.68 -8.44 12.26
C PRO A 5 19.82 -8.72 13.27
N GLN A 6 20.66 -9.72 12.99
CA GLN A 6 21.83 -10.02 13.82
C GLN A 6 23.09 -9.28 13.38
N ASN A 7 23.06 -8.62 12.21
CA ASN A 7 24.21 -7.86 11.72
C ASN A 7 24.20 -6.42 12.27
N PRO A 8 25.20 -6.01 13.06
CA PRO A 8 25.27 -4.66 13.63
C PRO A 8 25.25 -3.52 12.62
N SER A 9 25.70 -3.77 11.38
CA SER A 9 25.70 -2.77 10.30
C SER A 9 24.31 -2.41 9.78
N THR A 10 23.27 -3.16 10.14
CA THR A 10 21.87 -2.92 9.74
C THR A 10 21.09 -2.09 10.75
N VAL A 11 21.68 -1.81 11.90
CA VAL A 11 21.05 -1.01 12.97
C VAL A 11 21.15 0.49 12.60
N PRO A 12 20.06 1.27 12.80
CA PRO A 12 20.12 2.72 12.55
C PRO A 12 21.22 3.41 13.34
N ALA A 13 21.82 4.45 12.78
CA ALA A 13 22.88 5.22 13.43
C ALA A 13 22.43 5.74 14.82
N GLY A 14 23.28 5.55 15.83
CA GLY A 14 22.99 5.93 17.21
C GLY A 14 22.25 4.86 18.02
N PHE A 15 21.97 3.70 17.43
CA PHE A 15 21.39 2.53 18.11
C PHE A 15 22.36 1.36 18.10
N VAL A 16 22.21 0.49 19.09
CA VAL A 16 22.81 -0.84 19.14
C VAL A 16 21.74 -1.87 19.38
N LEU A 17 21.91 -3.06 18.83
CA LEU A 17 21.04 -4.18 19.08
C LEU A 17 21.13 -4.57 20.55
N ASP A 18 19.98 -4.66 21.23
CA ASP A 18 19.87 -5.06 22.62
C ASP A 18 19.35 -6.50 22.75
N GLU A 19 18.36 -6.85 21.92
CA GLU A 19 17.74 -8.16 21.93
C GLU A 19 17.18 -8.49 20.54
N ALA A 20 17.34 -9.73 20.09
CA ALA A 20 16.69 -10.23 18.88
C ALA A 20 16.18 -11.65 19.12
N GLN A 21 14.87 -11.85 19.01
CA GLN A 21 14.17 -13.13 19.05
C GLN A 21 13.26 -13.26 17.82
N PRO A 22 13.85 -13.57 16.61
CA PRO A 22 13.07 -13.71 15.42
C PRO A 22 12.05 -14.86 15.51
N PRO A 23 10.84 -14.70 14.95
CA PRO A 23 10.30 -13.50 14.33
C PRO A 23 9.54 -12.57 15.29
N ALA A 24 9.53 -12.84 16.61
CA ALA A 24 8.58 -12.29 17.56
C ALA A 24 9.03 -10.96 18.18
N ARG A 25 10.31 -10.77 18.43
CA ARG A 25 10.78 -9.62 19.21
C ARG A 25 12.12 -9.07 18.73
N PHE A 26 12.23 -7.74 18.75
CA PHE A 26 13.43 -7.00 18.38
C PHE A 26 13.58 -5.76 19.26
N ALA A 27 14.69 -5.61 19.94
CA ALA A 27 14.95 -4.47 20.81
C ALA A 27 16.24 -3.74 20.44
N LEU A 28 16.16 -2.43 20.45
CA LEU A 28 17.28 -1.52 20.23
C LEU A 28 17.48 -0.64 21.47
N LYS A 29 18.72 -0.38 21.82
CA LYS A 29 19.08 0.66 22.80
C LYS A 29 19.92 1.73 22.17
N GLY A 30 19.77 2.94 22.67
CA GLY A 30 20.51 4.09 22.16
C GLY A 30 20.76 5.10 23.26
N ARG A 31 21.76 5.93 23.02
CA ARG A 31 22.13 7.03 23.91
C ARG A 31 22.26 8.30 23.12
N HIS A 32 21.63 9.34 23.62
CA HIS A 32 21.75 10.71 23.16
C HIS A 32 22.20 11.59 24.32
N PRO A 33 22.84 12.74 24.14
CA PRO A 33 23.27 13.63 25.23
C PRO A 33 22.19 13.93 26.27
N PHE A 34 20.91 13.90 25.88
CA PHE A 34 19.77 14.27 26.73
C PHE A 34 18.89 13.09 27.15
N ALA A 35 19.15 11.86 26.63
CA ALA A 35 18.31 10.71 26.88
C ALA A 35 19.05 9.39 26.66
N ILE A 36 18.70 8.39 27.45
CA ILE A 36 19.04 6.99 27.24
C ILE A 36 17.71 6.30 26.95
N TYR A 37 17.63 5.52 25.88
CA TYR A 37 16.36 4.93 25.47
C TYR A 37 16.54 3.49 25.00
N ARG A 38 15.45 2.73 25.18
CA ARG A 38 15.28 1.37 24.69
C ARG A 38 13.97 1.31 23.89
N TRP A 39 14.05 0.83 22.65
CA TRP A 39 12.91 0.57 21.79
C TRP A 39 12.72 -0.92 21.65
N VAL A 40 11.53 -1.40 21.89
CA VAL A 40 11.15 -2.80 21.72
C VAL A 40 10.02 -2.87 20.71
N PHE A 41 10.22 -3.72 19.71
CA PHE A 41 9.20 -4.08 18.73
C PHE A 41 8.80 -5.52 18.99
N GLU A 42 7.50 -5.75 19.09
CA GLU A 42 6.91 -7.07 19.26
C GLU A 42 5.96 -7.34 18.11
N LEU A 43 6.07 -8.53 17.52
CA LEU A 43 5.23 -9.00 16.44
C LEU A 43 4.38 -10.14 16.98
N GLU A 44 3.06 -9.97 16.92
CA GLU A 44 2.07 -10.92 17.37
C GLU A 44 1.21 -11.35 16.20
N ALA A 45 1.21 -12.63 15.86
CA ALA A 45 0.32 -13.16 14.82
C ALA A 45 -1.13 -13.14 15.32
N GLU A 46 -1.99 -12.37 14.68
CA GLU A 46 -3.43 -12.32 14.99
C GLU A 46 -4.24 -13.29 14.13
N ALA A 47 -3.79 -13.54 12.89
CA ALA A 47 -4.42 -14.44 11.92
C ALA A 47 -3.36 -14.88 10.90
N PRO A 48 -3.65 -15.87 10.02
CA PRO A 48 -2.68 -16.40 9.05
C PRO A 48 -2.02 -15.35 8.14
N GLN A 49 -2.67 -14.20 7.92
CA GLN A 49 -2.16 -13.10 7.09
C GLN A 49 -2.16 -11.75 7.83
N ARG A 50 -2.30 -11.78 9.14
CA ARG A 50 -2.40 -10.56 9.95
C ARG A 50 -1.47 -10.63 11.14
N THR A 51 -0.52 -9.70 11.18
CA THR A 51 0.44 -9.54 12.27
C THR A 51 0.25 -8.18 12.92
N ARG A 52 0.09 -8.17 14.22
CA ARG A 52 0.10 -6.94 15.02
C ARG A 52 1.53 -6.57 15.38
N VAL A 53 1.91 -5.33 15.10
CA VAL A 53 3.19 -4.76 15.52
C VAL A 53 2.95 -3.83 16.69
N ARG A 54 3.60 -4.10 17.81
CA ARG A 54 3.63 -3.23 18.99
C ARG A 54 4.99 -2.59 19.10
N ALA A 55 5.04 -1.30 19.47
CA ALA A 55 6.27 -0.61 19.81
C ALA A 55 6.16 -0.03 21.21
N ALA A 56 7.13 -0.36 22.06
CA ALA A 56 7.27 0.22 23.38
C ALA A 56 8.61 0.97 23.47
N THR A 57 8.56 2.14 24.11
CA THR A 57 9.76 2.98 24.30
C THR A 57 9.91 3.26 25.78
N TRP A 58 11.07 2.93 26.30
CA TRP A 58 11.52 3.35 27.64
C TRP A 58 12.61 4.39 27.45
N ALA A 59 12.52 5.48 28.21
CA ALA A 59 13.53 6.52 28.17
C ALA A 59 13.82 7.06 29.57
N ALA A 60 15.11 7.23 29.89
CA ALA A 60 15.58 7.96 31.04
C ALA A 60 16.16 9.30 30.57
N PHE A 61 15.88 10.36 31.31
CA PHE A 61 16.26 11.73 30.97
C PHE A 61 17.13 12.31 32.09
N PRO A 62 18.44 12.05 32.09
CA PRO A 62 19.33 12.50 33.16
C PRO A 62 19.53 14.02 33.12
N GLY A 63 19.56 14.64 34.31
CA GLY A 63 19.90 16.05 34.52
C GLY A 63 18.83 17.05 34.02
N LEU A 64 19.14 18.34 34.18
CA LEU A 64 18.23 19.44 33.85
C LEU A 64 17.94 19.52 32.34
N HIS A 65 18.96 19.27 31.51
CA HIS A 65 18.81 19.27 30.05
C HIS A 65 17.91 18.11 29.59
N GLY A 66 18.02 16.93 30.24
CA GLY A 66 17.12 15.78 29.99
C GLY A 66 15.68 16.09 30.37
N SER A 67 15.46 16.79 31.47
CA SER A 67 14.11 17.22 31.91
C SER A 67 13.47 18.19 30.92
N GLY A 68 14.23 19.16 30.42
CA GLY A 68 13.74 20.09 29.37
C GLY A 68 13.43 19.35 28.06
N TYR A 69 14.28 18.44 27.64
CA TYR A 69 14.06 17.61 26.45
C TYR A 69 12.81 16.72 26.62
N ARG A 70 12.59 16.12 27.80
CA ARG A 70 11.40 15.35 28.13
C ARG A 70 10.14 16.19 27.98
N ALA A 71 10.13 17.39 28.57
CA ALA A 71 8.98 18.30 28.47
C ALA A 71 8.64 18.64 27.02
N LEU A 72 9.66 18.90 26.21
CA LEU A 72 9.49 19.24 24.80
C LEU A 72 8.99 18.03 23.97
N VAL A 73 9.60 16.85 24.12
CA VAL A 73 9.33 15.71 23.23
C VAL A 73 8.14 14.87 23.71
N ILE A 74 8.05 14.63 25.02
CA ILE A 74 6.97 13.83 25.61
C ILE A 74 5.77 14.72 25.93
N GLY A 75 5.99 15.89 26.54
CA GLY A 75 4.94 16.81 26.95
C GLY A 75 4.10 17.37 25.80
N THR A 76 4.71 17.61 24.64
CA THR A 76 4.00 18.05 23.42
C THR A 76 3.30 16.91 22.66
N GLY A 77 3.51 15.66 23.06
CA GLY A 77 3.00 14.50 22.31
C GLY A 77 3.75 14.20 21.02
N GLY A 78 4.80 14.94 20.68
CA GLY A 78 5.61 14.76 19.46
C GLY A 78 6.17 13.36 19.31
N HIS A 79 6.58 12.73 20.42
CA HIS A 79 7.02 11.33 20.44
C HIS A 79 5.94 10.37 19.94
N ARG A 80 4.66 10.56 20.36
CA ARG A 80 3.55 9.69 19.92
C ARG A 80 3.30 9.80 18.42
N VAL A 81 3.41 11.01 17.86
CA VAL A 81 3.26 11.25 16.43
C VAL A 81 4.40 10.56 15.67
N ALA A 82 5.64 10.73 16.11
CA ALA A 82 6.81 10.12 15.49
C ALA A 82 6.75 8.58 15.52
N VAL A 83 6.38 7.98 16.67
CA VAL A 83 6.24 6.52 16.79
C VAL A 83 5.11 5.98 15.90
N ARG A 84 3.95 6.65 15.85
CA ARG A 84 2.85 6.26 14.98
C ARG A 84 3.23 6.34 13.50
N TRP A 85 3.93 7.40 13.10
CA TRP A 85 4.43 7.55 11.75
C TRP A 85 5.43 6.45 11.39
N MET A 86 6.36 6.15 12.29
CA MET A 86 7.33 5.07 12.12
C MET A 86 6.65 3.70 12.02
N LEU A 87 5.69 3.38 12.89
CA LEU A 87 4.94 2.12 12.83
C LEU A 87 4.16 1.99 11.52
N LYS A 88 3.54 3.07 11.02
CA LYS A 88 2.91 3.07 9.71
C LYS A 88 3.91 2.76 8.59
N ARG A 89 5.13 3.31 8.66
CA ARG A 89 6.18 3.00 7.69
C ARG A 89 6.70 1.57 7.80
N ILE A 90 6.87 1.06 9.01
CA ILE A 90 7.25 -0.35 9.24
C ILE A 90 6.18 -1.26 8.67
N ALA A 91 4.91 -1.03 8.98
CA ALA A 91 3.80 -1.81 8.43
C ALA A 91 3.77 -1.76 6.89
N ALA A 92 3.96 -0.59 6.29
CA ALA A 92 4.01 -0.44 4.84
C ALA A 92 5.19 -1.17 4.19
N VAL A 93 6.34 -1.27 4.90
CA VAL A 93 7.53 -2.00 4.41
C VAL A 93 7.41 -3.51 4.67
N SER A 94 6.74 -3.92 5.75
CA SER A 94 6.64 -5.33 6.15
C SER A 94 5.67 -6.15 5.28
N ILE A 95 4.82 -5.47 4.49
CA ILE A 95 3.85 -6.15 3.62
C ILE A 95 4.51 -6.64 2.32
N THR A 96 5.70 -6.12 1.95
CA THR A 96 6.41 -6.55 0.74
C THR A 96 7.92 -6.38 0.89
N ASP A 97 8.69 -7.38 0.47
CA ASP A 97 10.13 -7.27 0.18
C ASP A 97 10.42 -6.24 -0.94
N ASP A 98 9.38 -5.66 -1.48
CA ASP A 98 9.29 -4.69 -2.55
C ASP A 98 8.23 -3.63 -2.20
N ALA A 99 8.47 -2.81 -1.16
CA ALA A 99 7.54 -1.79 -0.70
C ALA A 99 7.14 -0.83 -1.82
N ASP A 100 5.85 -0.81 -2.14
CA ASP A 100 5.29 0.18 -3.05
C ASP A 100 5.36 1.58 -2.41
N ASP A 101 5.69 2.58 -3.22
CA ASP A 101 5.78 3.98 -2.76
C ASP A 101 4.38 4.57 -2.48
N TYR A 102 3.35 3.96 -3.07
CA TYR A 102 1.94 4.32 -2.89
C TYR A 102 1.05 3.09 -2.94
N VAL A 103 0.13 2.98 -2.00
CA VAL A 103 -0.95 1.97 -2.00
C VAL A 103 -2.23 2.63 -1.56
N ASP A 104 -3.32 2.38 -2.28
CA ASP A 104 -4.68 2.64 -1.83
C ASP A 104 -5.60 1.44 -2.10
N THR A 105 -6.72 1.41 -1.39
CA THR A 105 -7.68 0.31 -1.46
C THR A 105 -9.09 0.88 -1.42
N PHE A 106 -9.94 0.39 -2.32
CA PHE A 106 -11.35 0.74 -2.41
C PHE A 106 -12.20 -0.50 -2.30
N GLU A 107 -13.21 -0.45 -1.46
CA GLU A 107 -14.17 -1.53 -1.27
C GLU A 107 -15.52 -1.13 -1.87
N VAL A 108 -16.16 -2.08 -2.54
CA VAL A 108 -17.50 -1.91 -3.11
C VAL A 108 -18.29 -3.17 -2.83
N PRO A 109 -19.53 -3.05 -2.32
CA PRO A 109 -20.42 -4.21 -2.16
C PRO A 109 -20.72 -4.83 -3.52
N ILE A 110 -20.68 -6.16 -3.57
CA ILE A 110 -21.15 -6.95 -4.72
C ILE A 110 -22.58 -7.37 -4.43
N VAL A 111 -23.39 -7.44 -5.46
CA VAL A 111 -24.77 -7.93 -5.36
C VAL A 111 -24.76 -9.45 -5.21
N ASP A 112 -25.59 -9.95 -4.30
CA ASP A 112 -25.77 -11.38 -4.10
C ASP A 112 -26.18 -12.06 -5.42
N GLY A 113 -25.52 -13.18 -5.74
CA GLY A 113 -25.74 -13.91 -6.99
C GLY A 113 -24.93 -13.42 -8.19
N ASP A 114 -24.01 -12.48 -8.04
CA ASP A 114 -23.08 -12.11 -9.10
C ASP A 114 -22.06 -13.23 -9.36
N LEU A 115 -22.29 -14.01 -10.42
CA LEU A 115 -21.46 -15.16 -10.82
C LEU A 115 -20.28 -14.79 -11.73
N ARG A 116 -20.10 -13.52 -12.09
CA ARG A 116 -18.99 -13.09 -12.95
C ARG A 116 -17.65 -13.38 -12.27
N THR A 117 -16.64 -13.67 -13.08
CA THR A 117 -15.24 -13.70 -12.61
C THR A 117 -14.75 -12.29 -12.26
N ALA A 118 -13.68 -12.20 -11.48
CA ALA A 118 -13.04 -10.91 -11.18
C ALA A 118 -12.61 -10.17 -12.47
N GLU A 119 -12.15 -10.92 -13.49
CA GLU A 119 -11.81 -10.34 -14.79
C GLU A 119 -13.05 -9.76 -15.51
N GLN A 120 -14.14 -10.51 -15.56
CA GLN A 120 -15.39 -10.03 -16.18
C GLN A 120 -15.90 -8.78 -15.47
N ALA A 121 -15.93 -8.79 -14.13
CA ALA A 121 -16.35 -7.63 -13.35
C ALA A 121 -15.44 -6.41 -13.60
N PHE A 122 -14.12 -6.63 -13.72
CA PHE A 122 -13.17 -5.57 -14.01
C PHE A 122 -13.36 -4.99 -15.42
N ARG A 123 -13.51 -5.85 -16.44
CA ARG A 123 -13.78 -5.44 -17.83
C ARG A 123 -15.10 -4.68 -17.95
N ASP A 124 -16.15 -5.12 -17.29
CA ASP A 124 -17.46 -4.46 -17.28
C ASP A 124 -17.40 -3.05 -16.63
N GLY A 125 -16.58 -2.89 -15.58
CA GLY A 125 -16.39 -1.61 -14.91
C GLY A 125 -15.65 -0.58 -15.78
N LEU A 126 -14.58 -1.02 -16.44
CA LEU A 126 -13.74 -0.16 -17.27
C LEU A 126 -14.25 -0.03 -18.71
N GLY A 127 -15.01 -1.02 -19.19
CA GLY A 127 -15.51 -1.14 -20.54
C GLY A 127 -14.47 -1.75 -21.50
N ASP A 128 -14.90 -2.77 -22.26
CA ASP A 128 -14.07 -3.38 -23.31
C ASP A 128 -13.91 -2.49 -24.54
N LYS A 129 -14.76 -1.48 -24.68
CA LYS A 129 -14.68 -0.48 -25.74
C LYS A 129 -14.35 0.89 -25.17
N PRO A 130 -13.45 1.63 -25.79
CA PRO A 130 -13.08 2.96 -25.32
C PRO A 130 -14.27 3.92 -25.43
N GLY A 131 -14.99 4.14 -24.33
CA GLY A 131 -15.87 5.29 -24.18
C GLY A 131 -15.07 6.54 -23.82
N VAL A 132 -15.73 7.71 -23.78
CA VAL A 132 -15.06 8.99 -23.47
C VAL A 132 -14.25 8.92 -22.17
N GLY A 133 -14.84 8.36 -21.10
CA GLY A 133 -14.15 8.20 -19.81
C GLY A 133 -12.97 7.22 -19.86
N GLY A 134 -13.10 6.10 -20.57
CA GLY A 134 -12.04 5.12 -20.76
C GLY A 134 -10.86 5.69 -21.56
N ASN A 135 -11.14 6.48 -22.59
CA ASN A 135 -10.10 7.18 -23.37
C ASN A 135 -9.32 8.19 -22.51
N VAL A 136 -10.00 8.96 -21.66
CA VAL A 136 -9.34 9.90 -20.75
C VAL A 136 -8.44 9.18 -19.77
N VAL A 137 -8.92 8.10 -19.14
CA VAL A 137 -8.12 7.28 -18.22
C VAL A 137 -6.92 6.67 -18.94
N TRP A 138 -7.13 6.09 -20.14
CA TRP A 138 -6.04 5.52 -20.95
C TRP A 138 -5.01 6.58 -21.35
N TRP A 139 -5.47 7.79 -21.75
CA TRP A 139 -4.60 8.90 -22.10
C TRP A 139 -3.74 9.34 -20.90
N ILE A 140 -4.34 9.48 -19.70
CA ILE A 140 -3.63 9.80 -18.46
C ILE A 140 -2.55 8.74 -18.18
N HIS A 141 -2.91 7.47 -18.25
CA HIS A 141 -1.97 6.38 -18.01
C HIS A 141 -0.82 6.39 -19.01
N ARG A 142 -1.09 6.65 -20.29
CA ARG A 142 -0.08 6.65 -21.34
C ARG A 142 0.82 7.89 -21.30
N HIS A 143 0.25 9.08 -21.10
CA HIS A 143 0.97 10.34 -21.29
C HIS A 143 1.44 11.00 -19.98
N LEU A 144 0.64 10.97 -18.93
CA LEU A 144 1.03 11.55 -17.63
C LEU A 144 1.81 10.53 -16.78
N LEU A 145 1.30 9.32 -16.61
CA LEU A 145 2.00 8.27 -15.86
C LEU A 145 3.09 7.57 -16.69
N GLN A 146 3.08 7.79 -18.02
CA GLN A 146 4.05 7.25 -18.98
C GLN A 146 4.14 5.73 -18.95
N PHE A 147 3.01 5.04 -18.68
CA PHE A 147 2.98 3.59 -18.78
C PHE A 147 3.09 3.10 -20.21
N ARG A 148 3.86 2.04 -20.42
CA ARG A 148 3.91 1.30 -21.67
C ARG A 148 2.69 0.39 -21.76
N LEU A 149 1.62 0.90 -22.34
CA LEU A 149 0.35 0.19 -22.45
C LEU A 149 0.32 -0.66 -23.71
N GLY A 150 -0.27 -1.83 -23.61
CA GLY A 150 -0.64 -2.67 -24.73
C GLY A 150 -1.95 -2.21 -25.41
N PRO A 151 -2.57 -3.09 -26.22
CA PRO A 151 -3.89 -2.84 -26.79
C PRO A 151 -4.91 -2.52 -25.71
N PHE A 152 -5.87 -1.62 -26.01
CA PHE A 152 -6.89 -1.19 -25.03
C PHE A 152 -7.62 -2.37 -24.39
N SER A 153 -8.05 -3.33 -25.21
CA SER A 153 -8.65 -4.60 -24.77
C SER A 153 -8.13 -5.75 -25.64
N SER A 154 -7.73 -6.82 -25.00
CA SER A 154 -7.34 -8.09 -25.61
C SER A 154 -7.43 -9.21 -24.58
N PRO A 155 -7.28 -10.49 -24.95
CA PRO A 155 -7.21 -11.58 -23.98
C PRO A 155 -6.14 -11.41 -22.89
N GLN A 156 -5.09 -10.65 -23.19
CA GLN A 156 -3.95 -10.41 -22.28
C GLN A 156 -3.94 -8.98 -21.69
N HIS A 157 -4.87 -8.10 -22.09
CA HIS A 157 -4.85 -6.71 -21.66
C HIS A 157 -6.25 -6.20 -21.29
N VAL A 158 -6.31 -5.37 -20.26
CA VAL A 158 -7.49 -4.61 -19.87
C VAL A 158 -7.10 -3.14 -19.77
N ILE A 159 -7.74 -2.28 -20.56
CA ILE A 159 -7.39 -0.83 -20.69
C ILE A 159 -5.89 -0.59 -20.95
N GLY A 160 -5.28 -1.51 -21.68
CA GLY A 160 -3.85 -1.47 -22.00
C GLY A 160 -2.92 -2.04 -20.93
N TRP A 161 -3.40 -2.38 -19.74
CA TRP A 161 -2.63 -3.03 -18.69
C TRP A 161 -2.53 -4.53 -18.96
N THR A 162 -1.37 -5.11 -18.75
CA THR A 162 -1.13 -6.55 -18.94
C THR A 162 -1.75 -7.34 -17.78
N ILE A 163 -2.48 -8.40 -18.11
CA ILE A 163 -2.99 -9.37 -17.12
C ILE A 163 -1.81 -10.22 -16.65
N VAL A 164 -1.45 -10.11 -15.38
CA VAL A 164 -0.38 -10.92 -14.74
C VAL A 164 -0.97 -12.20 -14.14
N ARG A 165 -2.16 -12.09 -13.59
CA ARG A 165 -2.92 -13.21 -13.01
C ARG A 165 -4.39 -12.98 -13.25
N SER A 166 -5.11 -14.04 -13.62
CA SER A 166 -6.56 -14.05 -13.69
C SER A 166 -7.08 -15.36 -13.10
N GLY A 167 -8.06 -15.25 -12.22
CA GLY A 167 -8.76 -16.34 -11.55
C GLY A 167 -10.23 -15.99 -11.36
N ARG A 168 -10.97 -16.87 -10.68
CA ARG A 168 -12.40 -16.65 -10.44
C ARG A 168 -12.63 -15.41 -9.59
N ASP A 169 -11.90 -15.28 -8.48
CA ASP A 169 -12.13 -14.25 -7.48
C ASP A 169 -11.03 -13.18 -7.46
N GLU A 170 -10.01 -13.31 -8.32
CA GLU A 170 -8.89 -12.35 -8.37
C GLU A 170 -8.45 -12.08 -9.80
N ILE A 171 -8.17 -10.81 -10.09
CA ILE A 171 -7.38 -10.39 -11.26
C ILE A 171 -6.29 -9.42 -10.83
N VAL A 172 -5.10 -9.61 -11.39
CA VAL A 172 -3.95 -8.72 -11.18
C VAL A 172 -3.47 -8.20 -12.53
N LEU A 173 -3.46 -6.88 -12.65
CA LEU A 173 -2.96 -6.16 -13.82
C LEU A 173 -1.68 -5.43 -13.47
N ALA A 174 -0.76 -5.33 -14.41
CA ALA A 174 0.46 -4.54 -14.26
C ALA A 174 0.72 -3.65 -15.48
N ALA A 175 1.32 -2.50 -15.22
CA ALA A 175 1.85 -1.61 -16.25
C ALA A 175 3.20 -1.04 -15.81
N ASP A 176 4.15 -1.03 -16.73
CA ASP A 176 5.50 -0.52 -16.49
C ASP A 176 5.73 0.77 -17.27
N GLY A 177 6.41 1.72 -16.64
CA GLY A 177 6.81 2.97 -17.26
C GLY A 177 8.19 3.46 -16.78
N PRO A 178 8.74 4.50 -17.42
CA PRO A 178 10.02 5.07 -17.02
C PRO A 178 9.96 5.81 -15.68
N LEU A 179 8.79 6.31 -15.29
CA LEU A 179 8.60 7.01 -14.03
C LEU A 179 8.27 6.06 -12.87
N MET A 180 7.40 5.09 -13.14
CA MET A 180 6.87 4.18 -12.12
C MET A 180 6.39 2.86 -12.73
N ARG A 181 6.22 1.86 -11.87
CA ARG A 181 5.47 0.64 -12.15
C ARG A 181 4.16 0.71 -11.37
N GLY A 182 3.06 0.31 -12.01
CA GLY A 182 1.75 0.21 -11.39
C GLY A 182 1.24 -1.22 -11.36
N GLN A 183 0.48 -1.55 -10.33
CA GLN A 183 -0.28 -2.78 -10.21
C GLN A 183 -1.69 -2.47 -9.74
N LEU A 184 -2.68 -3.12 -10.35
CA LEU A 184 -4.07 -3.10 -9.95
C LEU A 184 -4.48 -4.53 -9.60
N ARG A 185 -5.00 -4.72 -8.41
CA ARG A 185 -5.51 -6.01 -7.94
C ARG A 185 -6.97 -5.87 -7.57
N LEU A 186 -7.85 -6.58 -8.23
CA LEU A 186 -9.22 -6.74 -7.82
C LEU A 186 -9.38 -8.11 -7.18
N HIS A 187 -9.86 -8.15 -5.96
CA HIS A 187 -10.17 -9.37 -5.23
C HIS A 187 -11.63 -9.35 -4.77
N ARG A 188 -12.34 -10.47 -4.96
CA ARG A 188 -13.72 -10.66 -4.50
C ARG A 188 -13.69 -11.47 -3.22
N GLU A 189 -14.19 -10.90 -2.13
CA GLU A 189 -14.24 -11.55 -0.82
C GLU A 189 -15.65 -12.10 -0.57
N ASP A 190 -15.72 -13.42 -0.34
CA ASP A 190 -16.93 -14.14 0.10
C ASP A 190 -18.21 -13.85 -0.73
N GLY A 191 -18.05 -13.46 -1.99
CA GLY A 191 -19.16 -13.11 -2.87
C GLY A 191 -19.94 -11.84 -2.49
N SER A 192 -19.59 -11.16 -1.41
CA SER A 192 -20.33 -10.01 -0.87
C SER A 192 -19.68 -8.66 -1.16
N ARG A 193 -18.39 -8.63 -1.40
CA ARG A 193 -17.64 -7.39 -1.68
C ARG A 193 -16.47 -7.59 -2.65
N ALA A 194 -16.13 -6.55 -3.37
CA ALA A 194 -14.94 -6.45 -4.21
C ALA A 194 -13.98 -5.42 -3.64
N VAL A 195 -12.71 -5.77 -3.57
CA VAL A 195 -11.64 -4.92 -3.07
C VAL A 195 -10.69 -4.63 -4.22
N LEU A 196 -10.58 -3.37 -4.62
CA LEU A 196 -9.60 -2.90 -5.59
C LEU A 196 -8.42 -2.27 -4.86
N THR A 197 -7.26 -2.87 -5.02
CA THR A 197 -5.98 -2.31 -4.51
C THR A 197 -5.17 -1.77 -5.68
N THR A 198 -4.72 -0.54 -5.55
CA THR A 198 -3.78 0.10 -6.47
C THR A 198 -2.45 0.25 -5.77
N SER A 199 -1.38 -0.23 -6.38
CA SER A 199 -0.03 -0.03 -5.87
C SER A 199 0.88 0.55 -6.93
N LEU A 200 1.75 1.48 -6.52
CA LEU A 200 2.71 2.16 -7.39
C LEU A 200 4.10 2.09 -6.78
N ARG A 201 5.07 1.71 -7.60
CA ARG A 201 6.49 1.78 -7.27
C ARG A 201 7.16 2.84 -8.14
N TYR A 202 7.78 3.82 -7.50
CA TYR A 202 8.42 4.93 -8.18
C TYR A 202 9.85 4.56 -8.59
N ARG A 203 10.13 4.60 -9.89
CA ARG A 203 11.49 4.45 -10.43
C ARG A 203 12.27 5.76 -10.34
N ARG A 204 11.57 6.89 -10.57
CA ARG A 204 12.10 8.24 -10.42
C ARG A 204 11.28 8.98 -9.35
N LYS A 205 11.68 8.83 -8.09
CA LYS A 205 10.88 9.25 -6.92
C LYS A 205 10.31 10.66 -7.02
N ILE A 206 11.16 11.67 -7.31
CA ILE A 206 10.72 13.07 -7.36
C ILE A 206 9.70 13.29 -8.49
N ALA A 207 10.03 12.87 -9.71
CA ALA A 207 9.15 13.05 -10.87
C ALA A 207 7.85 12.25 -10.73
N ALA A 208 7.94 10.99 -10.28
CA ALA A 208 6.76 10.15 -10.05
C ALA A 208 5.85 10.71 -8.96
N SER A 209 6.42 11.19 -7.85
CA SER A 209 5.65 11.83 -6.77
C SER A 209 4.95 13.10 -7.24
N ALA A 210 5.61 13.94 -8.04
CA ALA A 210 5.01 15.15 -8.59
C ALA A 210 3.83 14.83 -9.52
N VAL A 211 4.01 13.87 -10.42
CA VAL A 211 2.93 13.42 -11.31
C VAL A 211 1.77 12.81 -10.51
N TRP A 212 2.08 11.96 -9.52
CA TRP A 212 1.05 11.34 -8.70
C TRP A 212 0.33 12.32 -7.77
N PHE A 213 1.00 13.38 -7.34
CA PHE A 213 0.36 14.47 -6.59
C PHE A 213 -0.80 15.09 -7.37
N VAL A 214 -0.67 15.21 -8.69
CA VAL A 214 -1.72 15.73 -9.58
C VAL A 214 -2.77 14.65 -9.93
N VAL A 215 -2.33 13.44 -10.27
CA VAL A 215 -3.22 12.36 -10.75
C VAL A 215 -3.92 11.64 -9.60
N GLY A 216 -3.28 11.50 -8.43
CA GLY A 216 -3.79 10.76 -7.29
C GLY A 216 -5.16 11.22 -6.79
N PRO A 217 -5.45 12.52 -6.64
CA PRO A 217 -6.79 12.99 -6.29
C PRO A 217 -7.87 12.54 -7.29
N LEU A 218 -7.58 12.62 -8.59
CA LEU A 218 -8.49 12.18 -9.64
C LEU A 218 -8.70 10.66 -9.60
N HIS A 219 -7.63 9.89 -9.35
CA HIS A 219 -7.71 8.44 -9.18
C HIS A 219 -8.66 8.06 -8.03
N ARG A 220 -8.55 8.72 -6.86
CA ARG A 220 -9.41 8.46 -5.69
C ARG A 220 -10.88 8.76 -5.94
N ILE A 221 -11.21 9.61 -6.90
CA ILE A 221 -12.59 9.90 -7.31
C ILE A 221 -13.06 8.87 -8.35
N LEU A 222 -12.23 8.59 -9.35
CA LEU A 222 -12.63 7.76 -10.49
C LEU A 222 -12.66 6.26 -10.16
N ALA A 223 -11.69 5.75 -9.40
CA ALA A 223 -11.60 4.33 -9.12
C ALA A 223 -12.86 3.76 -8.41
N PRO A 224 -13.37 4.37 -7.32
CA PRO A 224 -14.62 3.93 -6.70
C PRO A 224 -15.83 4.02 -7.64
N GLN A 225 -15.92 5.06 -8.46
CA GLN A 225 -17.04 5.22 -9.42
C GLN A 225 -17.04 4.13 -10.49
N LEU A 226 -15.87 3.75 -10.99
CA LEU A 226 -15.74 2.66 -11.96
C LEU A 226 -16.13 1.32 -11.34
N MET A 227 -15.73 1.07 -10.11
CA MET A 227 -16.10 -0.12 -9.34
C MET A 227 -17.62 -0.18 -9.11
N GLN A 228 -18.24 0.93 -8.69
CA GLN A 228 -19.70 1.00 -8.51
C GLN A 228 -20.49 0.76 -9.80
N ARG A 229 -19.99 1.25 -10.94
CA ARG A 229 -20.59 0.98 -12.26
C ARG A 229 -20.53 -0.51 -12.59
N SER A 230 -19.41 -1.17 -12.29
CA SER A 230 -19.29 -2.63 -12.45
C SER A 230 -20.30 -3.37 -11.58
N ALA A 231 -20.42 -3.01 -10.31
CA ALA A 231 -21.36 -3.63 -9.39
C ALA A 231 -22.82 -3.50 -9.88
N ARG A 232 -23.23 -2.30 -10.34
CA ARG A 232 -24.58 -2.07 -10.89
C ARG A 232 -24.88 -2.91 -12.14
N ARG A 233 -23.90 -3.16 -13.00
CA ARG A 233 -24.08 -4.04 -14.17
C ARG A 233 -24.29 -5.50 -13.78
N GLY A 234 -23.67 -5.95 -12.69
CA GLY A 234 -23.89 -7.25 -12.10
C GLY A 234 -25.36 -7.50 -11.71
N VAL A 235 -26.04 -6.48 -11.18
CA VAL A 235 -27.48 -6.53 -10.85
C VAL A 235 -28.32 -6.88 -12.06
N ILE A 236 -28.06 -6.23 -13.20
CA ILE A 236 -28.84 -6.41 -14.44
C ILE A 236 -28.70 -7.83 -15.02
N LEU A 237 -27.53 -8.46 -14.80
CA LEU A 237 -27.24 -9.82 -15.27
C LEU A 237 -27.78 -10.91 -14.34
N ALA A 238 -27.87 -10.64 -13.04
CA ALA A 238 -28.42 -11.56 -12.04
C ALA A 238 -29.95 -11.69 -12.07
N VAL A 239 -30.66 -10.74 -12.69
CA VAL A 239 -32.13 -10.69 -12.79
C VAL A 239 -32.63 -11.30 -14.12
N ARG A 240 -31.76 -11.72 -15.01
CA ARG A 240 -32.10 -12.44 -16.25
C ARG A 240 -31.80 -13.92 -16.12
#